data_18e55cae04b4f8333dd02a49f6c287b7
#
_entry.id   18e55cae04b4f8333dd02a49f6c287b7
#
_cell.length_a   1.000
_cell.length_b   1.000
_cell.length_c   1.000
_cell.angle_alpha   90.00
_cell.angle_beta   90.00
_cell.angle_gamma   90.00
#
_symmetry.space_group_name_H-M   'P 1'
#
loop_
_entity.id
_entity.type
_entity.pdbx_description
1 polymer ?
#
loop_
_entity_poly.entity_id
_entity_poly.type
_entity_poly.pdbx_seq_one_letter_code
_entity_poly.pdbx_strand_id
1 'polypeptide(L)'
;MSQPKLQDYVKQFDKIDKMLKKCDPDEYLWFAGDYGVGSASKYYFSIPKCEIHQFEKLFTTNQSIYEVLPADEPIRPYFDLEMYDEFTPEDRETLVNKFCDWISVEVESDFGFKPIYIKLDSSNDEKLSYHLIIKNMKVRSTKKLKNWIHHLWDKLQKSELNELKWMYKETEERLIFDKLPYGKNQC
;
A
#
# COMPACT_ATOMS: atom_id res chain seq x y z
N MET A 1 19.53 1.52 -28.79
CA MET A 1 18.45 0.51 -28.71
C MET A 1 17.43 1.03 -27.72
N SER A 2 16.16 1.17 -28.11
CA SER A 2 15.08 1.57 -27.20
C SER A 2 14.91 0.47 -26.15
N GLN A 3 14.79 0.84 -24.86
CA GLN A 3 14.45 -0.13 -23.83
C GLN A 3 13.10 -0.78 -24.18
N PRO A 4 12.99 -2.11 -24.04
CA PRO A 4 11.76 -2.82 -24.30
C PRO A 4 10.66 -2.31 -23.36
N LYS A 5 9.48 -2.07 -23.91
CA LYS A 5 8.31 -1.60 -23.14
C LYS A 5 7.61 -2.78 -22.50
N LEU A 6 6.98 -2.57 -21.35
CA LEU A 6 6.18 -3.61 -20.66
C LEU A 6 5.18 -4.31 -21.59
N GLN A 7 4.63 -3.56 -22.55
CA GLN A 7 3.68 -4.05 -23.58
C GLN A 7 4.24 -5.19 -24.44
N ASP A 8 5.56 -5.30 -24.54
CA ASP A 8 6.23 -6.33 -25.34
C ASP A 8 6.29 -7.69 -24.63
N TYR A 9 6.01 -7.72 -23.32
CA TYR A 9 6.16 -8.90 -22.49
C TYR A 9 4.87 -9.41 -21.86
N VAL A 10 3.89 -8.53 -21.59
CA VAL A 10 2.67 -8.91 -20.87
C VAL A 10 1.43 -8.43 -21.59
N LYS A 11 0.40 -9.27 -21.56
CA LYS A 11 -0.92 -8.90 -22.09
C LYS A 11 -1.55 -7.84 -21.19
N GLN A 12 -1.88 -6.70 -21.79
CA GLN A 12 -2.57 -5.61 -21.10
C GLN A 12 -4.10 -5.73 -21.23
N PHE A 13 -4.77 -5.25 -20.21
CA PHE A 13 -6.23 -5.18 -20.12
C PHE A 13 -6.64 -3.73 -19.83
N ASP A 14 -7.67 -3.25 -20.51
CA ASP A 14 -8.27 -1.94 -20.29
C ASP A 14 -9.17 -1.88 -19.04
N LYS A 15 -9.57 -3.03 -18.51
CA LYS A 15 -10.43 -3.16 -17.33
C LYS A 15 -9.95 -4.28 -16.42
N ILE A 16 -9.95 -4.01 -15.13
CA ILE A 16 -9.59 -4.98 -14.09
C ILE A 16 -10.41 -6.27 -14.19
N ASP A 17 -11.72 -6.19 -14.36
CA ASP A 17 -12.60 -7.37 -14.43
C ASP A 17 -12.27 -8.31 -15.60
N LYS A 18 -11.70 -7.81 -16.68
CA LYS A 18 -11.25 -8.63 -17.81
C LYS A 18 -9.99 -9.42 -17.44
N MET A 19 -9.08 -8.82 -16.66
CA MET A 19 -7.89 -9.49 -16.17
C MET A 19 -8.27 -10.57 -15.15
N LEU A 20 -9.08 -10.22 -14.14
CA LEU A 20 -9.49 -11.14 -13.07
C LEU A 20 -10.22 -12.37 -13.60
N LYS A 21 -10.96 -12.27 -14.69
CA LYS A 21 -11.64 -13.41 -15.33
C LYS A 21 -10.72 -14.35 -16.10
N LYS A 22 -9.51 -13.91 -16.46
CA LYS A 22 -8.59 -14.66 -17.33
C LYS A 22 -7.35 -15.17 -16.65
N CYS A 23 -7.02 -14.63 -15.50
CA CYS A 23 -5.77 -14.90 -14.80
C CYS A 23 -6.10 -15.36 -13.39
N ASP A 24 -5.82 -16.64 -13.09
CA ASP A 24 -6.05 -17.24 -11.80
C ASP A 24 -5.12 -16.62 -10.75
N PRO A 25 -5.64 -16.18 -9.58
CA PRO A 25 -4.81 -15.64 -8.50
C PRO A 25 -3.80 -16.63 -7.92
N ASP A 26 -4.03 -17.94 -8.08
CA ASP A 26 -3.07 -18.94 -7.63
C ASP A 26 -1.84 -19.03 -8.53
N GLU A 27 -1.98 -18.68 -9.80
CA GLU A 27 -0.92 -18.76 -10.81
C GLU A 27 -0.29 -17.39 -11.13
N TYR A 28 -1.04 -16.29 -10.98
CA TYR A 28 -0.64 -14.95 -11.41
C TYR A 28 -0.58 -13.96 -10.26
N LEU A 29 0.34 -12.99 -10.40
CA LEU A 29 0.31 -11.70 -9.69
C LEU A 29 -0.35 -10.67 -10.60
N TRP A 30 -1.14 -9.78 -10.00
CA TRP A 30 -1.93 -8.79 -10.72
C TRP A 30 -1.42 -7.39 -10.45
N PHE A 31 -1.32 -6.60 -11.50
CA PHE A 31 -0.76 -5.25 -11.46
C PHE A 31 -1.64 -4.27 -12.22
N ALA A 32 -1.52 -3.00 -11.83
CA ALA A 32 -2.02 -1.86 -12.58
C ALA A 32 -0.85 -0.90 -12.84
N GLY A 33 -0.91 -0.19 -13.96
CA GLY A 33 0.03 0.88 -14.28
C GLY A 33 -0.71 2.10 -14.80
N ASP A 34 -0.14 3.29 -14.63
CA ASP A 34 -0.70 4.51 -15.17
C ASP A 34 -0.33 4.67 -16.64
N TYR A 35 -1.27 5.16 -17.47
CA TYR A 35 -0.98 5.45 -18.88
C TYR A 35 -0.01 6.61 -19.10
N GLY A 36 0.25 7.40 -18.07
CA GLY A 36 1.21 8.51 -18.08
C GLY A 36 1.25 9.19 -16.71
N VAL A 37 2.27 10.01 -16.50
CA VAL A 37 2.44 10.76 -15.25
C VAL A 37 1.22 11.63 -14.97
N GLY A 38 0.58 11.43 -13.83
CA GLY A 38 -0.64 12.16 -13.42
C GLY A 38 -1.93 11.71 -14.13
N SER A 39 -1.90 10.60 -14.89
CA SER A 39 -3.10 10.05 -15.50
C SER A 39 -3.99 9.36 -14.47
N ALA A 40 -5.28 9.72 -14.44
CA ALA A 40 -6.29 8.98 -13.67
C ALA A 40 -6.64 7.61 -14.29
N SER A 41 -6.22 7.36 -15.55
CA SER A 41 -6.53 6.14 -16.28
C SER A 41 -5.43 5.10 -16.08
N LYS A 42 -5.83 3.87 -15.75
CA LYS A 42 -4.94 2.74 -15.52
C LYS A 42 -5.13 1.66 -16.60
N TYR A 43 -4.04 0.99 -16.92
CA TYR A 43 -4.06 -0.31 -17.59
C TYR A 43 -3.77 -1.41 -16.57
N TYR A 44 -4.22 -2.63 -16.84
CA TYR A 44 -4.05 -3.78 -15.95
C TYR A 44 -3.27 -4.87 -16.66
N PHE A 45 -2.45 -5.61 -15.93
CA PHE A 45 -1.69 -6.74 -16.46
C PHE A 45 -1.41 -7.78 -15.38
N SER A 46 -1.07 -8.98 -15.78
CA SER A 46 -0.73 -10.07 -14.87
C SER A 46 0.59 -10.70 -15.28
N ILE A 47 1.33 -11.18 -14.30
CA ILE A 47 2.61 -11.87 -14.47
C ILE A 47 2.50 -13.23 -13.80
N PRO A 48 2.86 -14.34 -14.48
CA PRO A 48 2.96 -15.64 -13.83
C PRO A 48 3.91 -15.57 -12.63
N LYS A 49 3.50 -16.12 -11.47
CA LYS A 49 4.31 -16.07 -10.24
C LYS A 49 5.72 -16.66 -10.42
N CYS A 50 5.84 -17.69 -11.25
CA CYS A 50 7.12 -18.34 -11.55
C CYS A 50 8.07 -17.45 -12.39
N GLU A 51 7.54 -16.41 -13.05
CA GLU A 51 8.33 -15.55 -13.94
C GLU A 51 8.60 -14.17 -13.36
N ILE A 52 8.10 -13.83 -12.17
CA ILE A 52 8.19 -12.48 -11.58
C ILE A 52 9.62 -11.92 -11.56
N HIS A 53 10.61 -12.76 -11.32
CA HIS A 53 12.02 -12.36 -11.28
C HIS A 53 12.55 -11.83 -12.63
N GLN A 54 11.95 -12.22 -13.76
CA GLN A 54 12.31 -11.71 -15.09
C GLN A 54 11.83 -10.26 -15.28
N PHE A 55 10.86 -9.85 -14.49
CA PHE A 55 10.22 -8.54 -14.58
C PHE A 55 10.76 -7.52 -13.56
N GLU A 56 11.68 -7.91 -12.66
CA GLU A 56 12.26 -7.01 -11.65
C GLU A 56 12.86 -5.74 -12.29
N LYS A 57 13.51 -5.88 -13.46
CA LYS A 57 14.08 -4.74 -14.19
C LYS A 57 13.02 -3.76 -14.72
N LEU A 58 11.79 -4.22 -14.97
CA LEU A 58 10.70 -3.36 -15.43
C LEU A 58 10.16 -2.49 -14.31
N PHE A 59 10.22 -2.97 -13.04
CA PHE A 59 9.81 -2.20 -11.87
C PHE A 59 10.81 -1.11 -11.47
N THR A 60 12.03 -1.15 -12.00
CA THR A 60 13.07 -0.12 -11.75
C THR A 60 13.02 1.06 -12.72
N THR A 61 12.19 1.00 -13.76
CA THR A 61 11.95 2.14 -14.65
C THR A 61 10.83 3.01 -14.05
N ASN A 62 10.89 4.34 -14.27
CA ASN A 62 9.97 5.36 -13.70
C ASN A 62 8.49 5.18 -14.06
N GLN A 63 7.97 3.98 -14.03
CA GLN A 63 6.56 3.68 -14.25
C GLN A 63 5.88 3.45 -12.93
N SER A 64 4.78 4.18 -12.68
CA SER A 64 3.91 3.92 -11.54
C SER A 64 3.21 2.58 -11.77
N ILE A 65 3.70 1.55 -11.10
CA ILE A 65 3.12 0.20 -11.12
C ILE A 65 2.65 -0.14 -9.71
N TYR A 66 1.45 -0.66 -9.63
CA TYR A 66 0.77 -0.97 -8.38
C TYR A 66 0.34 -2.44 -8.38
N GLU A 67 0.50 -3.14 -7.27
CA GLU A 67 -0.11 -4.45 -7.09
C GLU A 67 -1.63 -4.30 -6.96
N VAL A 68 -2.37 -5.13 -7.69
CA VAL A 68 -3.84 -5.20 -7.56
C VAL A 68 -4.19 -6.24 -6.51
N LEU A 69 -4.85 -5.79 -5.45
CA LEU A 69 -5.28 -6.63 -4.34
C LEU A 69 -6.73 -7.11 -4.59
N PRO A 70 -6.95 -8.41 -4.85
CA PRO A 70 -8.30 -8.93 -5.09
C PRO A 70 -9.15 -8.84 -3.83
N ALA A 71 -10.46 -8.58 -4.02
CA ALA A 71 -11.38 -8.32 -2.90
C ALA A 71 -11.54 -9.50 -1.93
N ASP A 72 -11.52 -10.71 -2.46
CA ASP A 72 -11.87 -11.95 -1.74
C ASP A 72 -10.65 -12.82 -1.43
N GLU A 73 -9.44 -12.38 -1.80
CA GLU A 73 -8.20 -13.10 -1.53
C GLU A 73 -7.56 -12.69 -0.19
N PRO A 74 -6.82 -13.60 0.47
CA PRO A 74 -6.06 -13.26 1.66
C PRO A 74 -4.92 -12.27 1.34
N ILE A 75 -4.93 -11.13 2.01
CA ILE A 75 -3.94 -10.07 1.82
C ILE A 75 -3.13 -9.80 3.10
N ARG A 76 -1.91 -9.31 2.94
CA ARG A 76 -1.15 -8.74 4.07
C ARG A 76 -1.70 -7.36 4.40
N PRO A 77 -1.91 -7.05 5.69
CA PRO A 77 -2.22 -5.70 6.09
C PRO A 77 -1.08 -4.76 5.71
N TYR A 78 -1.43 -3.61 5.17
CA TYR A 78 -0.50 -2.53 4.88
C TYR A 78 -1.11 -1.21 5.31
N PHE A 79 -0.26 -0.22 5.56
CA PHE A 79 -0.64 1.14 5.90
C PHE A 79 0.10 2.08 4.96
N ASP A 80 -0.62 3.03 4.43
CA ASP A 80 -0.08 4.16 3.70
C ASP A 80 0.06 5.33 4.69
N LEU A 81 1.31 5.64 5.07
CA LEU A 81 1.62 6.67 6.05
C LEU A 81 2.01 7.94 5.30
N GLU A 82 1.28 9.01 5.55
CA GLU A 82 1.54 10.32 4.96
C GLU A 82 1.41 11.44 5.98
N MET A 83 2.42 12.31 6.02
CA MET A 83 2.36 13.61 6.70
C MET A 83 3.12 14.65 5.88
N TYR A 84 2.63 15.87 5.86
CA TYR A 84 3.27 16.99 5.17
C TYR A 84 3.79 17.97 6.20
N ASP A 85 5.11 18.07 6.30
CA ASP A 85 5.85 19.01 7.13
C ASP A 85 7.33 18.94 6.73
N GLU A 86 8.15 19.86 7.24
CA GLU A 86 9.61 19.78 7.14
C GLU A 86 10.13 18.76 8.16
N PHE A 87 10.49 17.56 7.69
CA PHE A 87 11.01 16.47 8.52
C PHE A 87 12.47 16.21 8.25
N THR A 88 13.27 16.10 9.30
CA THR A 88 14.57 15.45 9.18
C THR A 88 14.40 13.93 8.98
N PRO A 89 15.38 13.20 8.44
CA PRO A 89 15.32 11.73 8.37
C PRO A 89 15.07 11.08 9.72
N GLU A 90 15.65 11.61 10.80
CA GLU A 90 15.49 11.14 12.18
C GLU A 90 14.06 11.35 12.71
N ASP A 91 13.44 12.49 12.38
CA ASP A 91 12.05 12.77 12.77
C ASP A 91 11.10 11.78 12.08
N ARG A 92 11.30 11.53 10.78
CA ARG A 92 10.52 10.56 9.99
C ARG A 92 10.62 9.15 10.59
N GLU A 93 11.83 8.69 10.87
CA GLU A 93 12.05 7.38 11.48
C GLU A 93 11.39 7.28 12.87
N THR A 94 11.49 8.32 13.67
CA THR A 94 10.87 8.40 14.99
C THR A 94 9.36 8.28 14.90
N LEU A 95 8.71 9.02 14.00
CA LEU A 95 7.25 8.96 13.81
C LEU A 95 6.78 7.60 13.31
N VAL A 96 7.49 7.01 12.33
CA VAL A 96 7.19 5.68 11.82
C VAL A 96 7.37 4.61 12.90
N ASN A 97 8.40 4.72 13.75
CA ASN A 97 8.60 3.80 14.86
C ASN A 97 7.48 3.92 15.91
N LYS A 98 7.07 5.13 16.30
CA LYS A 98 5.91 5.34 17.18
C LYS A 98 4.63 4.73 16.62
N PHE A 99 4.39 4.88 15.32
CA PHE A 99 3.25 4.23 14.69
C PHE A 99 3.37 2.71 14.73
N CYS A 100 4.55 2.15 14.47
CA CYS A 100 4.81 0.70 14.58
C CYS A 100 4.58 0.18 15.99
N ASP A 101 5.02 0.92 17.02
CA ASP A 101 4.85 0.55 18.43
C ASP A 101 3.35 0.52 18.79
N TRP A 102 2.61 1.56 18.39
CA TRP A 102 1.16 1.60 18.60
C TRP A 102 0.45 0.44 17.90
N ILE A 103 0.72 0.21 16.59
CA ILE A 103 0.13 -0.92 15.85
C ILE A 103 0.52 -2.27 16.46
N SER A 104 1.73 -2.40 17.03
CA SER A 104 2.17 -3.64 17.68
C SER A 104 1.29 -3.97 18.88
N VAL A 105 0.94 -2.98 19.69
CA VAL A 105 0.01 -3.14 20.81
C VAL A 105 -1.37 -3.58 20.33
N GLU A 106 -1.90 -2.97 19.26
CA GLU A 106 -3.20 -3.31 18.70
C GLU A 106 -3.21 -4.71 18.08
N VAL A 107 -2.18 -5.09 17.34
CA VAL A 107 -2.06 -6.44 16.75
C VAL A 107 -1.91 -7.50 17.84
N GLU A 108 -1.11 -7.25 18.88
CA GLU A 108 -0.93 -8.19 20.00
C GLU A 108 -2.25 -8.35 20.77
N SER A 109 -2.99 -7.26 20.98
CA SER A 109 -4.32 -7.28 21.63
C SER A 109 -5.37 -8.02 20.80
N ASP A 110 -5.44 -7.78 19.49
CA ASP A 110 -6.51 -8.31 18.64
C ASP A 110 -6.23 -9.73 18.14
N PHE A 111 -4.94 -10.11 17.98
CA PHE A 111 -4.53 -11.35 17.31
C PHE A 111 -3.53 -12.21 18.11
N GLY A 112 -2.98 -11.71 19.22
CA GLY A 112 -2.13 -12.48 20.13
C GLY A 112 -0.69 -12.75 19.64
N PHE A 113 -0.17 -11.95 18.69
CA PHE A 113 1.22 -12.09 18.22
C PHE A 113 1.86 -10.72 17.93
N LYS A 114 3.20 -10.69 17.94
CA LYS A 114 3.97 -9.49 17.57
C LYS A 114 4.14 -9.37 16.06
N PRO A 115 3.81 -8.22 15.46
CA PRO A 115 3.97 -8.00 14.02
C PRO A 115 5.45 -7.87 13.63
N ILE A 116 5.75 -8.31 12.40
CA ILE A 116 7.03 -8.07 11.73
C ILE A 116 6.74 -7.14 10.56
N TYR A 117 7.46 -6.02 10.48
CA TYR A 117 7.22 -4.98 9.50
C TYR A 117 8.19 -5.04 8.31
N ILE A 118 7.67 -4.72 7.13
CA ILE A 118 8.44 -4.26 5.98
C ILE A 118 8.12 -2.77 5.85
N LYS A 119 9.14 -1.92 5.86
CA LYS A 119 9.03 -0.46 5.70
C LYS A 119 9.58 -0.08 4.35
N LEU A 120 8.77 0.53 3.50
CA LEU A 120 9.17 1.07 2.20
C LEU A 120 9.07 2.58 2.28
N ASP A 121 10.22 3.25 2.25
CA ASP A 121 10.33 4.70 2.36
C ASP A 121 10.33 5.35 0.97
N SER A 122 9.45 6.31 0.78
CA SER A 122 9.35 7.19 -0.40
C SER A 122 9.25 8.66 -0.01
N SER A 123 9.71 8.99 1.21
CA SER A 123 9.69 10.35 1.76
C SER A 123 10.64 11.28 1.02
N ASN A 124 10.38 12.58 1.15
CA ASN A 124 11.27 13.67 0.75
C ASN A 124 11.31 14.73 1.85
N ASP A 125 11.94 15.88 1.60
CA ASP A 125 12.13 16.92 2.62
C ASP A 125 10.83 17.56 3.10
N GLU A 126 9.77 17.54 2.29
CA GLU A 126 8.47 18.17 2.58
C GLU A 126 7.38 17.16 2.96
N LYS A 127 7.68 15.84 2.87
CA LYS A 127 6.68 14.80 3.04
C LYS A 127 7.27 13.54 3.65
N LEU A 128 6.68 13.07 4.75
CA LEU A 128 6.79 11.69 5.19
C LEU A 128 5.88 10.83 4.32
N SER A 129 6.40 9.78 3.71
CA SER A 129 5.65 8.83 2.89
C SER A 129 6.22 7.42 3.05
N TYR A 130 5.50 6.55 3.74
CA TYR A 130 5.89 5.16 3.96
C TYR A 130 4.76 4.21 3.61
N HIS A 131 5.09 3.11 2.94
CA HIS A 131 4.24 1.93 2.95
C HIS A 131 4.74 0.94 4.00
N LEU A 132 3.92 0.69 5.01
CA LEU A 132 4.21 -0.23 6.09
C LEU A 132 3.41 -1.51 5.92
N ILE A 133 4.07 -2.67 5.79
CA ILE A 133 3.41 -3.96 5.55
C ILE A 133 3.65 -4.87 6.76
N ILE A 134 2.60 -5.52 7.29
CA ILE A 134 2.74 -6.57 8.32
C ILE A 134 3.03 -7.91 7.63
N LYS A 135 4.31 -8.32 7.64
CA LYS A 135 4.83 -9.48 6.91
C LYS A 135 4.22 -10.81 7.36
N ASN A 136 4.07 -11.00 8.67
CA ASN A 136 3.65 -12.25 9.31
C ASN A 136 2.14 -12.35 9.59
N MET A 137 1.34 -11.48 8.95
CA MET A 137 -0.12 -11.48 9.08
C MET A 137 -0.78 -11.61 7.71
N LYS A 138 -1.90 -12.34 7.66
CA LYS A 138 -2.81 -12.37 6.50
C LYS A 138 -4.24 -12.19 6.97
N VAL A 139 -4.98 -11.32 6.31
CA VAL A 139 -6.40 -11.08 6.51
C VAL A 139 -7.17 -11.69 5.34
N ARG A 140 -8.26 -12.37 5.62
CA ARG A 140 -9.01 -13.20 4.63
C ARG A 140 -9.54 -12.45 3.42
N SER A 141 -9.74 -11.12 3.53
CA SER A 141 -10.27 -10.32 2.43
C SER A 141 -10.03 -8.82 2.68
N THR A 142 -10.05 -8.04 1.60
CA THR A 142 -9.97 -6.56 1.68
C THR A 142 -11.09 -5.97 2.53
N LYS A 143 -12.31 -6.55 2.50
CA LYS A 143 -13.44 -6.10 3.32
C LYS A 143 -13.14 -6.23 4.83
N LYS A 144 -12.55 -7.37 5.25
CA LYS A 144 -12.18 -7.55 6.67
C LYS A 144 -11.04 -6.66 7.07
N LEU A 145 -10.05 -6.49 6.20
CA LEU A 145 -8.96 -5.54 6.42
C LEU A 145 -9.50 -4.13 6.56
N LYS A 146 -10.36 -3.68 5.66
CA LYS A 146 -10.99 -2.35 5.73
C LYS A 146 -11.68 -2.12 7.06
N ASN A 147 -12.48 -3.07 7.54
CA ASN A 147 -13.18 -2.93 8.82
C ASN A 147 -12.20 -2.79 10.00
N TRP A 148 -11.11 -3.57 10.00
CA TRP A 148 -10.08 -3.47 11.02
C TRP A 148 -9.32 -2.14 10.95
N ILE A 149 -8.95 -1.68 9.76
CA ILE A 149 -8.30 -0.37 9.55
C ILE A 149 -9.21 0.78 10.02
N HIS A 150 -10.52 0.73 9.73
CA HIS A 150 -11.45 1.74 10.23
C HIS A 150 -11.52 1.74 11.76
N HIS A 151 -11.51 0.55 12.38
CA HIS A 151 -11.47 0.43 13.84
C HIS A 151 -10.18 1.05 14.42
N LEU A 152 -9.03 0.75 13.83
CA LEU A 152 -7.75 1.35 14.22
C LEU A 152 -7.74 2.87 14.03
N TRP A 153 -8.32 3.34 12.92
CA TRP A 153 -8.42 4.77 12.63
C TRP A 153 -9.22 5.50 13.72
N ASP A 154 -10.38 4.95 14.12
CA ASP A 154 -11.22 5.51 15.19
C ASP A 154 -10.51 5.47 16.56
N LYS A 155 -9.72 4.44 16.82
CA LYS A 155 -8.90 4.35 18.05
C LYS A 155 -7.81 5.42 18.07
N LEU A 156 -7.05 5.58 16.99
CA LEU A 156 -5.98 6.58 16.92
C LEU A 156 -6.54 7.99 17.01
N GLN A 157 -7.66 8.27 16.34
CA GLN A 157 -8.31 9.58 16.39
C GLN A 157 -8.69 10.00 17.83
N LYS A 158 -9.10 9.03 18.67
CA LYS A 158 -9.49 9.26 20.07
C LYS A 158 -8.32 9.17 21.05
N SER A 159 -7.14 8.78 20.60
CA SER A 159 -5.96 8.63 21.45
C SER A 159 -5.31 9.99 21.75
N GLU A 160 -4.43 10.00 22.75
CA GLU A 160 -3.57 11.14 23.10
C GLU A 160 -2.26 11.19 22.28
N LEU A 161 -2.12 10.34 21.26
CA LEU A 161 -0.94 10.28 20.38
C LEU A 161 -0.99 11.41 19.34
N ASN A 162 -0.88 12.64 19.82
CA ASN A 162 -1.03 13.84 18.97
C ASN A 162 0.07 13.97 17.92
N GLU A 163 1.25 13.40 18.15
CA GLU A 163 2.34 13.34 17.16
C GLU A 163 2.04 12.49 15.92
N LEU A 164 1.04 11.60 16.00
CA LEU A 164 0.54 10.82 14.85
C LEU A 164 -0.64 11.49 14.13
N LYS A 165 -0.91 12.75 14.49
CA LYS A 165 -1.96 13.61 13.90
C LYS A 165 -1.31 14.86 13.35
N TRP A 166 -1.85 15.40 12.28
CA TRP A 166 -1.33 16.61 11.66
C TRP A 166 -2.44 17.47 11.06
N MET A 167 -2.17 18.76 10.85
CA MET A 167 -3.14 19.71 10.31
C MET A 167 -2.93 19.90 8.81
N TYR A 168 -3.89 19.40 8.00
CA TYR A 168 -3.89 19.66 6.57
C TYR A 168 -4.48 21.05 6.28
N LYS A 169 -3.70 21.90 5.61
CA LYS A 169 -4.10 23.29 5.26
C LYS A 169 -4.61 24.10 6.47
N GLU A 170 -4.05 23.85 7.65
CA GLU A 170 -4.40 24.54 8.92
C GLU A 170 -5.86 24.39 9.38
N THR A 171 -6.66 23.59 8.70
CA THR A 171 -8.11 23.51 8.96
C THR A 171 -8.64 22.10 9.21
N GLU A 172 -7.94 21.07 8.76
CA GLU A 172 -8.39 19.67 8.84
C GLU A 172 -7.36 18.80 9.57
N GLU A 173 -7.73 18.26 10.74
CA GLU A 173 -6.90 17.27 11.42
C GLU A 173 -6.92 15.95 10.66
N ARG A 174 -5.75 15.43 10.34
CA ARG A 174 -5.55 14.13 9.70
C ARG A 174 -4.68 13.23 10.56
N LEU A 175 -4.85 11.94 10.40
CA LEU A 175 -3.98 10.94 11.00
C LEU A 175 -2.82 10.61 10.05
N ILE A 176 -1.73 10.07 10.61
CA ILE A 176 -0.54 9.66 9.84
C ILE A 176 -0.86 8.62 8.76
N PHE A 177 -1.92 7.84 8.90
CA PHE A 177 -2.34 6.85 7.89
C PHE A 177 -3.72 7.13 7.31
N ASP A 178 -3.90 6.80 6.04
CA ASP A 178 -5.19 6.92 5.36
C ASP A 178 -6.01 5.62 5.48
N LYS A 179 -7.33 5.77 5.60
CA LYS A 179 -8.30 4.68 5.58
C LYS A 179 -8.88 4.37 4.19
N LEU A 180 -8.60 5.21 3.18
CA LEU A 180 -9.14 5.09 1.82
C LEU A 180 -8.56 3.95 0.98
N PRO A 181 -7.28 3.54 1.11
CA PRO A 181 -6.65 2.53 0.24
C PRO A 181 -7.26 1.13 0.27
N TYR A 182 -8.29 0.89 1.08
CA TYR A 182 -8.85 -0.47 1.32
C TYR A 182 -10.18 -0.70 0.61
N GLY A 183 -10.33 -0.20 -0.60
CA GLY A 183 -11.48 -0.42 -1.47
C GLY A 183 -11.49 -1.82 -2.12
N LYS A 184 -12.58 -2.13 -2.84
CA LYS A 184 -12.65 -3.34 -3.65
C LYS A 184 -11.68 -3.23 -4.83
N ASN A 185 -10.83 -4.27 -5.03
CA ASN A 185 -9.82 -4.33 -6.10
C ASN A 185 -8.91 -3.09 -6.12
N GLN A 186 -8.43 -2.70 -4.97
CA GLN A 186 -7.54 -1.55 -4.81
C GLN A 186 -6.14 -1.84 -5.39
N CYS A 187 -5.54 -0.81 -5.97
CA CYS A 187 -4.13 -0.81 -6.40
C CYS A 187 -3.37 0.18 -5.54
#